data_054f480a2a168aff72bfa2ecf38e7692
#
_entry.id   054f480a2a168aff72bfa2ecf38e7692
#
_cell.length_a   1.000
_cell.length_b   1.000
_cell.length_c   1.000
_cell.angle_alpha   90.00
_cell.angle_beta   90.00
_cell.angle_gamma   90.00
#
_symmetry.space_group_name_H-M   'P 1'
#
loop_
_entity.id
_entity.type
_entity.pdbx_description
1 polymer ?
#
loop_
_entity_poly.entity_id
_entity_poly.type
_entity_poly.pdbx_seq_one_letter_code
_entity_poly.pdbx_strand_id
1 'polypeptide(L)'
;VVDCLRQQDLIQIVRSPYEDKVMRELADDLSAALRSLRGRLMDEEVRRQYFESLLNKVDTAVLVTDKEGAIEWKNRTADALLDTRCRLPNEFLEAIKAGKTVVRYGKPSVPQDWAIDATRIDLRGCERWIVSLKNIHSTLERNEMEAWQKLIRVLTHEIMNSITPVISLSETLSKRCKADPDDVRNRSYIQHGV
;
A
#
# COMPACT_ATOMS: atom_id res chain seq x y z
N VAL A 1 -47.49 -15.80 -2.25
CA VAL A 1 -46.82 -14.48 -2.12
C VAL A 1 -46.09 -14.39 -0.78
N VAL A 2 -46.78 -14.60 0.36
CA VAL A 2 -46.17 -14.52 1.70
C VAL A 2 -45.07 -15.56 1.91
N ASP A 3 -45.27 -16.77 1.40
CA ASP A 3 -44.25 -17.83 1.49
C ASP A 3 -43.03 -17.57 0.57
N CYS A 4 -43.20 -16.92 -0.58
CA CYS A 4 -42.09 -16.51 -1.45
C CYS A 4 -41.23 -15.42 -0.81
N LEU A 5 -41.85 -14.46 -0.11
CA LEU A 5 -41.13 -13.44 0.69
C LEU A 5 -40.38 -14.07 1.86
N ARG A 6 -40.89 -15.14 2.45
CA ARG A 6 -40.29 -15.89 3.57
C ARG A 6 -39.09 -16.72 3.13
N GLN A 7 -39.10 -17.20 1.86
CA GLN A 7 -38.01 -18.03 1.28
C GLN A 7 -37.00 -17.20 0.48
N GLN A 8 -37.09 -15.85 0.48
CA GLN A 8 -36.26 -14.95 -0.33
C GLN A 8 -36.32 -15.22 -1.85
N ASP A 9 -37.35 -15.95 -2.30
CA ASP A 9 -37.53 -16.24 -3.72
C ASP A 9 -38.37 -15.11 -4.37
N LEU A 10 -37.68 -14.03 -4.75
CA LEU A 10 -38.25 -12.84 -5.39
C LEU A 10 -38.50 -13.02 -6.91
N ILE A 11 -38.40 -14.26 -7.40
CA ILE A 11 -38.48 -14.55 -8.85
C ILE A 11 -39.93 -14.69 -9.30
N GLN A 12 -40.86 -15.01 -8.41
CA GLN A 12 -42.25 -15.29 -8.80
C GLN A 12 -43.01 -14.01 -9.13
N ILE A 13 -43.62 -14.02 -10.32
CA ILE A 13 -44.60 -13.02 -10.73
C ILE A 13 -45.91 -13.29 -9.98
N VAL A 14 -46.37 -12.31 -9.23
CA VAL A 14 -47.67 -12.39 -8.54
C VAL A 14 -48.79 -12.33 -9.60
N ARG A 15 -49.46 -13.46 -9.85
CA ARG A 15 -50.64 -13.53 -10.67
C ARG A 15 -51.89 -13.60 -9.82
N SER A 16 -52.87 -12.75 -10.07
CA SER A 16 -54.16 -12.89 -9.42
C SER A 16 -54.94 -14.06 -10.05
N PRO A 17 -55.40 -15.02 -9.24
CA PRO A 17 -56.28 -16.10 -9.72
C PRO A 17 -57.73 -15.65 -9.90
N TYR A 18 -58.09 -14.40 -9.53
CA TYR A 18 -59.44 -13.88 -9.61
C TYR A 18 -59.57 -12.82 -10.72
N GLU A 19 -60.73 -12.80 -11.41
CA GLU A 19 -61.03 -11.84 -12.50
C GLU A 19 -61.44 -10.46 -11.99
N ASP A 20 -61.45 -10.23 -10.69
CA ASP A 20 -61.81 -8.94 -10.10
C ASP A 20 -60.73 -7.87 -10.42
N LYS A 21 -61.21 -6.72 -10.94
CA LYS A 21 -60.38 -5.59 -11.33
C LYS A 21 -59.48 -5.08 -10.21
N VAL A 22 -60.05 -4.99 -9.01
CA VAL A 22 -59.32 -4.48 -7.82
C VAL A 22 -58.17 -5.43 -7.42
N MET A 23 -58.41 -6.75 -7.47
CA MET A 23 -57.39 -7.77 -7.20
C MET A 23 -56.28 -7.79 -8.23
N ARG A 24 -56.60 -7.46 -9.46
CA ARG A 24 -55.61 -7.37 -10.56
C ARG A 24 -54.72 -6.15 -10.41
N GLU A 25 -55.32 -4.97 -10.13
CA GLU A 25 -54.57 -3.75 -9.83
C GLU A 25 -53.63 -3.93 -8.62
N LEU A 26 -54.10 -4.55 -7.54
CA LEU A 26 -53.30 -4.86 -6.38
C LEU A 26 -52.12 -5.81 -6.70
N ALA A 27 -52.37 -6.83 -7.51
CA ALA A 27 -51.30 -7.77 -7.95
C ALA A 27 -50.25 -7.08 -8.81
N ASP A 28 -50.64 -6.16 -9.68
CA ASP A 28 -49.75 -5.38 -10.54
C ASP A 28 -48.93 -4.40 -9.72
N ASP A 29 -49.52 -3.67 -8.78
CA ASP A 29 -48.82 -2.76 -7.85
C ASP A 29 -47.82 -3.51 -6.98
N LEU A 30 -48.21 -4.66 -6.42
CA LEU A 30 -47.31 -5.50 -5.63
C LEU A 30 -46.16 -6.02 -6.48
N SER A 31 -46.44 -6.45 -7.71
CA SER A 31 -45.41 -6.90 -8.64
C SER A 31 -44.43 -5.78 -9.03
N ALA A 32 -44.93 -4.55 -9.20
CA ALA A 32 -44.11 -3.37 -9.43
C ALA A 32 -43.23 -3.03 -8.24
N ALA A 33 -43.78 -3.06 -7.02
CA ALA A 33 -43.05 -2.84 -5.78
C ALA A 33 -41.92 -3.88 -5.57
N LEU A 34 -42.22 -5.16 -5.80
CA LEU A 34 -41.23 -6.25 -5.71
C LEU A 34 -40.11 -6.10 -6.75
N ARG A 35 -40.44 -5.72 -7.98
CA ARG A 35 -39.43 -5.44 -9.02
C ARG A 35 -38.53 -4.27 -8.62
N SER A 36 -39.09 -3.19 -8.09
CA SER A 36 -38.35 -2.03 -7.62
C SER A 36 -37.40 -2.39 -6.44
N LEU A 37 -37.90 -3.16 -5.48
CA LEU A 37 -37.10 -3.64 -4.34
C LEU A 37 -35.95 -4.52 -4.80
N ARG A 38 -36.22 -5.47 -5.73
CA ARG A 38 -35.20 -6.33 -6.31
C ARG A 38 -34.13 -5.54 -7.06
N GLY A 39 -34.54 -4.54 -7.85
CA GLY A 39 -33.59 -3.64 -8.52
C GLY A 39 -32.64 -2.97 -7.55
N ARG A 40 -33.17 -2.38 -6.45
CA ARG A 40 -32.35 -1.75 -5.41
C ARG A 40 -31.38 -2.71 -4.72
N LEU A 41 -31.84 -3.92 -4.38
CA LEU A 41 -30.97 -4.93 -3.76
C LEU A 41 -29.87 -5.36 -4.71
N MET A 42 -30.17 -5.51 -6.00
CA MET A 42 -29.16 -5.86 -7.01
C MET A 42 -28.13 -4.75 -7.19
N ASP A 43 -28.56 -3.49 -7.26
CA ASP A 43 -27.68 -2.33 -7.39
C ASP A 43 -26.77 -2.20 -6.15
N GLU A 44 -27.31 -2.46 -4.96
CA GLU A 44 -26.53 -2.44 -3.72
C GLU A 44 -25.48 -3.55 -3.69
N GLU A 45 -25.85 -4.76 -4.11
CA GLU A 45 -24.91 -5.89 -4.21
C GLU A 45 -23.79 -5.63 -5.23
N VAL A 46 -24.13 -5.11 -6.42
CA VAL A 46 -23.12 -4.73 -7.43
C VAL A 46 -22.17 -3.66 -6.88
N ARG A 47 -22.72 -2.65 -6.19
CA ARG A 47 -21.92 -1.60 -5.56
C ARG A 47 -20.98 -2.17 -4.49
N ARG A 48 -21.47 -3.06 -3.64
CA ARG A 48 -20.68 -3.74 -2.62
C ARG A 48 -19.52 -4.52 -3.25
N GLN A 49 -19.80 -5.34 -4.25
CA GLN A 49 -18.79 -6.13 -4.97
C GLN A 49 -17.74 -5.25 -5.67
N TYR A 50 -18.19 -4.12 -6.21
CA TYR A 50 -17.28 -3.14 -6.83
C TYR A 50 -16.29 -2.57 -5.80
N PHE A 51 -16.77 -2.09 -4.65
CA PHE A 51 -15.91 -1.57 -3.59
C PHE A 51 -14.96 -2.63 -3.02
N GLU A 52 -15.44 -3.84 -2.78
CA GLU A 52 -14.59 -4.95 -2.34
C GLU A 52 -13.49 -5.25 -3.37
N SER A 53 -13.83 -5.24 -4.65
CA SER A 53 -12.86 -5.47 -5.73
C SER A 53 -11.81 -4.36 -5.81
N LEU A 54 -12.20 -3.11 -5.60
CA LEU A 54 -11.27 -1.98 -5.54
C LEU A 54 -10.31 -2.12 -4.36
N LEU A 55 -10.83 -2.36 -3.15
CA LEU A 55 -10.02 -2.49 -1.94
C LEU A 55 -9.08 -3.70 -2.00
N ASN A 56 -9.46 -4.76 -2.70
CA ASN A 56 -8.61 -5.94 -2.89
C ASN A 56 -7.49 -5.75 -3.92
N LYS A 57 -7.53 -4.69 -4.73
CA LYS A 57 -6.46 -4.33 -5.68
C LYS A 57 -5.41 -3.38 -5.09
N VAL A 58 -5.67 -2.82 -3.92
CA VAL A 58 -4.74 -1.89 -3.26
C VAL A 58 -3.69 -2.69 -2.49
N ASP A 59 -2.41 -2.29 -2.64
CA ASP A 59 -1.27 -2.92 -1.93
C ASP A 59 -1.19 -2.54 -0.44
N THR A 60 -2.18 -1.80 0.05
CA THR A 60 -2.30 -1.42 1.46
C THR A 60 -3.26 -2.38 2.16
N ALA A 61 -2.87 -2.89 3.30
CA ALA A 61 -3.76 -3.67 4.15
C ALA A 61 -4.79 -2.74 4.78
N VAL A 62 -6.07 -2.95 4.48
CA VAL A 62 -7.19 -2.17 5.02
C VAL A 62 -8.09 -3.09 5.82
N LEU A 63 -8.44 -2.67 7.02
CA LEU A 63 -9.29 -3.45 7.92
C LEU A 63 -10.21 -2.55 8.74
N VAL A 64 -11.31 -3.11 9.22
CA VAL A 64 -12.26 -2.46 10.13
C VAL A 64 -12.26 -3.24 11.44
N THR A 65 -12.08 -2.51 12.55
CA THR A 65 -12.05 -3.12 13.89
C THR A 65 -12.97 -2.39 14.84
N ASP A 66 -13.33 -3.07 15.92
CA ASP A 66 -13.90 -2.46 17.11
C ASP A 66 -12.83 -1.78 17.99
N LYS A 67 -13.22 -1.23 19.14
CA LYS A 67 -12.32 -0.56 20.11
C LYS A 67 -11.27 -1.49 20.70
N GLU A 68 -11.59 -2.76 20.81
CA GLU A 68 -10.77 -3.82 21.38
C GLU A 68 -9.85 -4.47 20.36
N GLY A 69 -9.91 -4.04 19.09
CA GLY A 69 -9.11 -4.55 17.98
C GLY A 69 -9.64 -5.85 17.39
N ALA A 70 -10.90 -6.24 17.67
CA ALA A 70 -11.53 -7.35 16.96
C ALA A 70 -11.83 -6.93 15.51
N ILE A 71 -11.41 -7.76 14.55
CA ILE A 71 -11.51 -7.47 13.11
C ILE A 71 -12.90 -7.90 12.63
N GLU A 72 -13.68 -6.94 12.12
CA GLU A 72 -14.99 -7.19 11.52
C GLU A 72 -14.89 -7.40 10.01
N TRP A 73 -13.96 -6.71 9.37
CA TRP A 73 -13.70 -6.81 7.95
C TRP A 73 -12.23 -6.55 7.62
N LYS A 74 -11.70 -7.19 6.58
CA LYS A 74 -10.33 -6.99 6.08
C LYS A 74 -10.27 -7.25 4.58
N ASN A 75 -9.42 -6.50 3.87
CA ASN A 75 -9.16 -6.77 2.46
C ASN A 75 -8.14 -7.91 2.29
N ARG A 76 -7.92 -8.35 1.04
CA ARG A 76 -6.99 -9.43 0.72
C ARG A 76 -5.56 -9.20 1.21
N THR A 77 -5.08 -7.96 1.14
CA THR A 77 -3.73 -7.59 1.59
C THR A 77 -3.62 -7.70 3.11
N ALA A 78 -4.64 -7.26 3.84
CA ALA A 78 -4.70 -7.43 5.31
C ALA A 78 -4.84 -8.90 5.71
N ASP A 79 -5.57 -9.70 4.94
CA ASP A 79 -5.69 -11.14 5.17
C ASP A 79 -4.34 -11.85 5.03
N ALA A 80 -3.57 -11.53 4.01
CA ALA A 80 -2.23 -12.06 3.80
C ALA A 80 -1.23 -11.62 4.90
N LEU A 81 -1.40 -10.41 5.46
CA LEU A 81 -0.55 -9.90 6.53
C LEU A 81 -0.87 -10.53 7.89
N LEU A 82 -2.15 -10.62 8.23
CA LEU A 82 -2.63 -11.03 9.55
C LEU A 82 -2.96 -12.51 9.63
N ASP A 83 -2.93 -13.20 8.47
CA ASP A 83 -3.30 -14.59 8.33
C ASP A 83 -4.72 -14.86 8.88
N THR A 84 -4.94 -15.93 9.59
CA THR A 84 -6.24 -16.30 10.18
C THR A 84 -6.61 -15.54 11.45
N ARG A 85 -5.86 -14.50 11.83
CA ARG A 85 -6.11 -13.74 13.04
C ARG A 85 -7.43 -12.96 12.95
N CYS A 86 -8.24 -13.08 14.00
CA CYS A 86 -9.48 -12.32 14.16
C CYS A 86 -9.28 -11.03 14.97
N ARG A 87 -8.06 -10.74 15.41
CA ARG A 87 -7.71 -9.53 16.17
C ARG A 87 -6.46 -8.88 15.63
N LEU A 88 -6.45 -7.54 15.67
CA LEU A 88 -5.28 -6.75 15.36
C LEU A 88 -4.17 -7.02 16.39
N PRO A 89 -2.91 -7.26 16.00
CA PRO A 89 -1.80 -7.40 16.93
C PRO A 89 -1.68 -6.20 17.88
N ASN A 90 -1.26 -6.47 19.12
CA ASN A 90 -1.20 -5.46 20.17
C ASN A 90 -0.29 -4.28 19.81
N GLU A 91 0.78 -4.54 19.07
CA GLU A 91 1.75 -3.52 18.63
C GLU A 91 1.06 -2.44 17.77
N PHE A 92 0.17 -2.85 16.88
CA PHE A 92 -0.61 -1.91 16.06
C PHE A 92 -1.69 -1.21 16.90
N LEU A 93 -2.37 -1.94 17.79
CA LEU A 93 -3.42 -1.38 18.64
C LEU A 93 -2.86 -0.31 19.60
N GLU A 94 -1.71 -0.56 20.21
CA GLU A 94 -1.01 0.41 21.05
C GLU A 94 -0.54 1.63 20.28
N ALA A 95 -0.06 1.42 19.06
CA ALA A 95 0.34 2.53 18.19
C ALA A 95 -0.83 3.43 17.80
N ILE A 96 -1.98 2.85 17.46
CA ILE A 96 -3.22 3.60 17.17
C ILE A 96 -3.62 4.44 18.39
N LYS A 97 -3.64 3.83 19.57
CA LYS A 97 -3.97 4.54 20.83
C LYS A 97 -2.99 5.65 21.17
N ALA A 98 -1.72 5.45 20.84
CA ALA A 98 -0.64 6.43 21.05
C ALA A 98 -0.52 7.48 19.92
N GLY A 99 -1.32 7.39 18.85
CA GLY A 99 -1.24 8.29 17.69
C GLY A 99 0.06 8.16 16.88
N LYS A 100 0.71 7.00 16.93
CA LYS A 100 1.93 6.75 16.15
C LYS A 100 1.57 6.42 14.70
N THR A 101 2.36 6.94 13.76
CA THR A 101 2.18 6.72 12.33
C THR A 101 3.07 5.62 11.76
N VAL A 102 4.06 5.15 12.53
CA VAL A 102 4.97 4.08 12.12
C VAL A 102 5.13 3.08 13.26
N VAL A 103 5.09 1.80 12.92
CA VAL A 103 5.23 0.67 13.86
C VAL A 103 6.20 -0.34 13.27
N ARG A 104 7.09 -0.84 14.11
CA ARG A 104 7.94 -1.96 13.77
C ARG A 104 7.24 -3.26 14.12
N TYR A 105 6.99 -4.10 13.10
CA TYR A 105 6.27 -5.36 13.25
C TYR A 105 6.86 -6.44 12.34
N GLY A 106 6.88 -7.68 12.79
CA GLY A 106 7.36 -8.83 12.04
C GLY A 106 8.11 -9.84 12.90
N LYS A 107 8.85 -10.74 12.24
CA LYS A 107 9.67 -11.73 12.95
C LYS A 107 10.86 -11.02 13.64
N PRO A 108 11.30 -11.47 14.82
CA PRO A 108 12.44 -10.86 15.54
C PRO A 108 13.72 -10.78 14.71
N SER A 109 13.89 -11.72 13.77
CA SER A 109 15.06 -11.77 12.87
C SER A 109 14.99 -10.78 11.70
N VAL A 110 13.79 -10.32 11.32
CA VAL A 110 13.58 -9.39 10.20
C VAL A 110 12.41 -8.47 10.56
N PRO A 111 12.62 -7.49 11.42
CA PRO A 111 11.61 -6.50 11.73
C PRO A 111 11.37 -5.63 10.51
N GLN A 112 10.12 -5.30 10.23
CA GLN A 112 9.71 -4.43 9.13
C GLN A 112 9.03 -3.19 9.67
N ASP A 113 9.26 -2.06 9.02
CA ASP A 113 8.60 -0.81 9.37
C ASP A 113 7.29 -0.69 8.57
N TRP A 114 6.20 -0.44 9.30
CA TRP A 114 4.85 -0.33 8.79
C TRP A 114 4.31 1.06 9.06
N ALA A 115 3.89 1.75 8.01
CA ALA A 115 3.08 2.96 8.17
C ALA A 115 1.67 2.53 8.58
N ILE A 116 1.13 3.22 9.60
CA ILE A 116 -0.20 2.99 10.13
C ILE A 116 -0.99 4.30 10.10
N ASP A 117 -2.22 4.22 9.64
CA ASP A 117 -3.20 5.28 9.75
C ASP A 117 -4.52 4.68 10.22
N ALA A 118 -5.20 5.35 11.14
CA ALA A 118 -6.42 4.87 11.74
C ALA A 118 -7.44 6.01 11.89
N THR A 119 -8.58 5.84 11.24
CA THR A 119 -9.68 6.79 11.28
C THR A 119 -10.86 6.20 12.02
N ARG A 120 -11.41 6.97 12.98
CA ARG A 120 -12.61 6.60 13.72
C ARG A 120 -13.86 6.94 12.93
N ILE A 121 -14.79 6.00 12.87
CA ILE A 121 -16.09 6.17 12.24
C ILE A 121 -17.19 5.69 13.19
N ASP A 122 -18.38 6.28 13.08
CA ASP A 122 -19.59 5.79 13.73
C ASP A 122 -20.45 5.04 12.70
N LEU A 123 -20.69 3.77 12.97
CA LEU A 123 -21.57 2.93 12.17
C LEU A 123 -22.75 2.49 13.02
N ARG A 124 -23.90 3.09 12.80
CA ARG A 124 -25.17 2.77 13.50
C ARG A 124 -25.06 2.91 15.02
N GLY A 125 -24.39 3.95 15.52
CA GLY A 125 -24.15 4.17 16.93
C GLY A 125 -23.07 3.31 17.57
N CYS A 126 -22.32 2.56 16.76
CA CYS A 126 -21.18 1.78 17.21
C CYS A 126 -19.89 2.37 16.65
N GLU A 127 -18.96 2.70 17.54
CA GLU A 127 -17.65 3.23 17.16
C GLU A 127 -16.78 2.13 16.53
N ARG A 128 -16.23 2.40 15.36
CA ARG A 128 -15.35 1.53 14.59
C ARG A 128 -14.10 2.27 14.15
N TRP A 129 -13.04 1.54 13.91
CA TRP A 129 -11.80 2.06 13.36
C TRP A 129 -11.57 1.48 11.98
N ILE A 130 -11.36 2.35 11.00
CA ILE A 130 -10.77 1.96 9.72
C ILE A 130 -9.28 2.10 9.88
N VAL A 131 -8.56 1.00 9.75
CA VAL A 131 -7.09 0.95 9.90
C VAL A 131 -6.47 0.61 8.57
N SER A 132 -5.48 1.38 8.16
CA SER A 132 -4.63 1.09 7.01
C SER A 132 -3.21 0.80 7.46
N LEU A 133 -2.62 -0.29 6.93
CA LEU A 133 -1.26 -0.72 7.22
C LEU A 133 -0.51 -0.88 5.90
N LYS A 134 0.61 -0.19 5.76
CA LYS A 134 1.46 -0.27 4.56
C LYS A 134 2.90 -0.60 4.96
N ASN A 135 3.44 -1.65 4.37
CA ASN A 135 4.86 -1.95 4.54
C ASN A 135 5.69 -0.89 3.80
N ILE A 136 6.51 -0.15 4.55
CA ILE A 136 7.39 0.90 4.02
C ILE A 136 8.86 0.49 4.01
N HIS A 137 9.20 -0.66 4.56
CA HIS A 137 10.58 -1.13 4.69
C HIS A 137 11.27 -1.24 3.32
N SER A 138 10.66 -1.92 2.36
CA SER A 138 11.21 -2.05 1.00
C SER A 138 11.31 -0.72 0.24
N THR A 139 10.46 0.24 0.54
CA THR A 139 10.47 1.57 -0.08
C THR A 139 11.63 2.41 0.49
N LEU A 140 11.86 2.34 1.80
CA LEU A 140 12.98 3.01 2.46
C LEU A 140 14.31 2.44 1.98
N GLU A 141 14.46 1.12 1.96
CA GLU A 141 15.66 0.45 1.43
C GLU A 141 15.96 0.82 -0.02
N ARG A 142 14.94 0.89 -0.87
CA ARG A 142 15.12 1.32 -2.27
C ARG A 142 15.58 2.76 -2.37
N ASN A 143 14.97 3.67 -1.63
CA ASN A 143 15.34 5.08 -1.61
C ASN A 143 16.77 5.29 -1.08
N GLU A 144 17.15 4.56 -0.04
CA GLU A 144 18.52 4.57 0.47
C GLU A 144 19.52 4.03 -0.57
N MET A 145 19.20 2.94 -1.24
CA MET A 145 20.04 2.36 -2.30
C MET A 145 20.22 3.33 -3.47
N GLU A 146 19.15 4.00 -3.92
CA GLU A 146 19.23 5.01 -4.98
C GLU A 146 20.08 6.21 -4.54
N ALA A 147 19.96 6.67 -3.28
CA ALA A 147 20.80 7.72 -2.73
C ALA A 147 22.27 7.31 -2.68
N TRP A 148 22.59 6.10 -2.22
CA TRP A 148 23.94 5.53 -2.22
C TRP A 148 24.52 5.43 -3.63
N GLN A 149 23.77 4.94 -4.60
CA GLN A 149 24.22 4.86 -6.00
C GLN A 149 24.54 6.24 -6.57
N LYS A 150 23.72 7.25 -6.26
CA LYS A 150 23.97 8.63 -6.68
C LYS A 150 25.25 9.19 -6.03
N LEU A 151 25.45 8.96 -4.74
CA LEU A 151 26.66 9.36 -4.03
C LEU A 151 27.92 8.70 -4.62
N ILE A 152 27.90 7.38 -4.83
CA ILE A 152 29.02 6.64 -5.44
C ILE A 152 29.34 7.21 -6.83
N ARG A 153 28.34 7.52 -7.66
CA ARG A 153 28.56 8.09 -8.98
C ARG A 153 29.25 9.45 -8.93
N VAL A 154 28.78 10.33 -8.01
CA VAL A 154 29.42 11.66 -7.81
C VAL A 154 30.84 11.51 -7.30
N LEU A 155 31.06 10.70 -6.27
CA LEU A 155 32.39 10.45 -5.71
C LEU A 155 33.35 9.86 -6.75
N THR A 156 32.90 8.90 -7.55
CA THR A 156 33.72 8.30 -8.63
C THR A 156 34.13 9.36 -9.66
N HIS A 157 33.19 10.23 -10.05
CA HIS A 157 33.49 11.32 -10.98
C HIS A 157 34.50 12.32 -10.39
N GLU A 158 34.32 12.74 -9.13
CA GLU A 158 35.26 13.63 -8.44
C GLU A 158 36.64 13.00 -8.25
N ILE A 159 36.70 11.72 -7.87
CA ILE A 159 37.94 10.97 -7.75
C ILE A 159 38.67 10.91 -9.11
N MET A 160 37.94 10.55 -10.17
CA MET A 160 38.56 10.50 -11.52
C MET A 160 39.05 11.85 -11.97
N ASN A 161 38.30 12.92 -11.73
CA ASN A 161 38.71 14.29 -12.05
C ASN A 161 39.97 14.72 -11.28
N SER A 162 40.14 14.23 -10.06
CA SER A 162 41.29 14.56 -9.21
C SER A 162 42.53 13.70 -9.54
N ILE A 163 42.33 12.43 -9.84
CA ILE A 163 43.43 11.47 -10.06
C ILE A 163 43.98 11.56 -11.51
N THR A 164 43.12 11.80 -12.49
CA THR A 164 43.54 11.86 -13.92
C THR A 164 44.69 12.85 -14.17
N PRO A 165 44.67 14.10 -13.62
CA PRO A 165 45.78 15.03 -13.73
C PRO A 165 47.07 14.51 -13.08
N VAL A 166 46.94 13.83 -11.92
CA VAL A 166 48.10 13.26 -11.17
C VAL A 166 48.79 12.15 -11.99
N ILE A 167 47.98 11.26 -12.57
CA ILE A 167 48.50 10.20 -13.49
C ILE A 167 49.18 10.82 -14.70
N SER A 168 48.57 11.79 -15.33
CA SER A 168 49.13 12.48 -16.53
C SER A 168 50.46 13.19 -16.19
N LEU A 169 50.54 13.86 -15.05
CA LEU A 169 51.74 14.50 -14.56
C LEU A 169 52.85 13.45 -14.27
N SER A 170 52.50 12.35 -13.62
CA SER A 170 53.41 11.25 -13.31
C SER A 170 53.97 10.60 -14.54
N GLU A 171 53.11 10.35 -15.55
CA GLU A 171 53.56 9.81 -16.85
C GLU A 171 54.48 10.79 -17.60
N THR A 172 54.17 12.06 -17.55
CA THR A 172 54.98 13.10 -18.19
C THR A 172 56.36 13.22 -17.53
N LEU A 173 56.44 13.20 -16.21
CA LEU A 173 57.68 13.16 -15.47
C LEU A 173 58.49 11.90 -15.74
N SER A 174 57.86 10.74 -15.76
CA SER A 174 58.52 9.46 -16.07
C SER A 174 59.11 9.43 -17.47
N LYS A 175 58.40 9.98 -18.47
CA LYS A 175 58.89 10.09 -19.84
C LYS A 175 60.10 11.03 -19.92
N ARG A 176 60.07 12.17 -19.25
CA ARG A 176 61.20 13.15 -19.23
C ARG A 176 62.41 12.61 -18.52
N CYS A 177 62.25 11.95 -17.38
CA CYS A 177 63.39 11.30 -16.68
C CYS A 177 64.04 10.19 -17.45
N LYS A 178 63.33 9.51 -18.35
CA LYS A 178 63.90 8.48 -19.23
C LYS A 178 64.58 9.07 -20.45
N ALA A 179 64.15 10.25 -20.93
CA ALA A 179 64.70 10.88 -22.13
C ALA A 179 66.03 11.61 -21.85
N ASP A 180 66.23 12.22 -20.68
CA ASP A 180 67.47 12.91 -20.32
C ASP A 180 67.66 12.94 -18.79
N PRO A 181 68.45 11.96 -18.22
CA PRO A 181 68.68 11.84 -16.79
C PRO A 181 69.48 12.99 -16.15
N ASP A 182 70.22 13.78 -16.91
CA ASP A 182 71.12 14.83 -16.45
C ASP A 182 70.65 16.27 -16.70
N ASP A 183 69.45 16.47 -17.30
CA ASP A 183 68.97 17.84 -17.58
C ASP A 183 68.48 18.51 -16.26
N VAL A 184 69.16 19.60 -15.92
CA VAL A 184 68.90 20.46 -14.79
C VAL A 184 67.46 20.99 -14.76
N ARG A 185 66.79 21.08 -15.89
CA ARG A 185 65.36 21.50 -15.99
C ARG A 185 64.42 20.46 -15.39
N ASN A 186 64.76 19.19 -15.39
CA ASN A 186 63.95 18.14 -14.73
C ASN A 186 63.90 18.26 -13.23
N ARG A 187 64.90 18.84 -12.56
CA ARG A 187 64.96 19.04 -11.11
C ARG A 187 63.97 20.11 -10.66
N SER A 188 63.72 21.14 -11.45
CA SER A 188 62.79 22.22 -11.03
C SER A 188 61.32 21.79 -11.05
N TYR A 189 60.92 20.78 -11.82
CA TYR A 189 59.55 20.27 -11.82
C TYR A 189 59.24 19.35 -10.64
N ILE A 190 60.23 18.70 -10.07
CA ILE A 190 60.09 17.84 -8.90
C ILE A 190 59.91 18.69 -7.62
N GLN A 191 60.45 19.91 -7.56
CA GLN A 191 60.34 20.80 -6.43
C GLN A 191 59.02 21.60 -6.33
N HIS A 192 58.25 21.70 -7.45
CA HIS A 192 57.01 22.47 -7.52
C HIS A 192 55.76 21.58 -7.64
N GLY A 193 55.90 20.26 -7.53
CA GLY A 193 54.85 19.26 -7.66
C GLY A 193 54.38 18.66 -6.32
N VAL A 194 54.56 19.40 -5.19
CA VAL A 194 54.01 19.03 -3.88
C VAL A 194 52.96 20.05 -3.48
#